data_a899efb28aa210c3906318299ccd6bdb
#
_entry.id   a899efb28aa210c3906318299ccd6bdb
#
_cell.length_a   1.000
_cell.length_b   1.000
_cell.length_c   1.000
_cell.angle_alpha   90.00
_cell.angle_beta   90.00
_cell.angle_gamma   90.00
#
_symmetry.space_group_name_H-M   'P 1'
#
loop_
_entity.id
_entity.type
_entity.pdbx_description
1 polymer ?
#
loop_
_entity_poly.entity_id
_entity_poly.type
_entity_poly.pdbx_seq_one_letter_code
_entity_poly.pdbx_strand_id
1 'polypeptide(L)'
;MIRKVLWAALIATLTLAGTARADNFPSRPVTIIVPFSAGGPSDAMARILAERMKVALGQSVLVENVTGAGGSIGVGRAVQSPPDGYTISFGHLGTHVANGAVYKLSYDLVADLEPVVLLPSNPMIVVSKNAVPAKSLQELVAWLKSKPAPATAGTAGAGSGSHIAGVYFENVTGIKLQYVPYRGTGPALNDLVAGQIDLIVDQTSNSINQVRAGTIRAYAITDSKRVVSAPDIPTTDEAGLKGFYMTLWSGMWVPKGTPKDIVAKLNAAAVEALNDPAVRKQLENLGLEMPPQDQLAPEALGARQKAEIAKWWPMIKAANIKVD
;
A
#
# COMPACT_ATOMS: atom_id res chain seq x y z
N MET A 1 53.11 48.60 7.52
CA MET A 1 51.67 48.81 7.69
C MET A 1 50.84 47.98 6.72
N ILE A 2 51.15 47.86 5.46
CA ILE A 2 50.39 47.16 4.38
C ILE A 2 50.18 45.66 4.66
N ARG A 3 51.16 44.91 5.23
CA ARG A 3 51.05 43.49 5.54
C ARG A 3 50.02 43.15 6.63
N LYS A 4 49.79 44.05 7.60
CA LYS A 4 48.81 43.86 8.65
C LYS A 4 47.36 44.11 8.19
N VAL A 5 47.18 44.97 7.19
CA VAL A 5 45.88 45.25 6.56
C VAL A 5 45.43 44.07 5.67
N LEU A 6 46.33 43.39 4.98
CA LEU A 6 46.07 42.24 4.16
C LEU A 6 45.64 41.00 4.98
N TRP A 7 46.18 40.81 6.18
CA TRP A 7 45.76 39.74 7.10
C TRP A 7 44.40 40.00 7.75
N ALA A 8 44.06 41.25 8.02
CA ALA A 8 42.74 41.61 8.56
C ALA A 8 41.62 41.45 7.52
N ALA A 9 41.92 41.70 6.21
CA ALA A 9 41.00 41.50 5.10
C ALA A 9 40.75 40.00 4.82
N LEU A 10 41.75 39.14 4.98
CA LEU A 10 41.62 37.68 4.77
C LEU A 10 40.80 37.02 5.88
N ILE A 11 40.86 37.52 7.12
CA ILE A 11 40.05 37.01 8.23
C ILE A 11 38.59 37.48 8.13
N ALA A 12 38.32 38.65 7.60
CA ALA A 12 36.97 39.17 7.40
C ALA A 12 36.21 38.43 6.25
N THR A 13 36.92 37.84 5.27
CA THR A 13 36.29 37.04 4.22
C THR A 13 35.97 35.60 4.64
N LEU A 14 36.60 35.06 5.70
CA LEU A 14 36.27 33.71 6.21
C LEU A 14 35.01 33.70 7.13
N THR A 15 34.55 34.82 7.63
CA THR A 15 33.34 34.89 8.48
C THR A 15 32.03 35.04 7.70
N LEU A 16 32.10 35.21 6.37
CA LEU A 16 30.93 35.11 5.47
C LEU A 16 30.66 33.70 4.94
N ALA A 17 31.25 32.67 5.56
CA ALA A 17 30.70 31.30 5.38
C ALA A 17 29.30 31.35 5.93
N GLY A 18 28.34 31.62 5.03
CA GLY A 18 26.95 31.78 5.32
C GLY A 18 26.49 30.64 6.24
N THR A 19 25.83 30.96 7.30
CA THR A 19 24.92 30.04 7.95
C THR A 19 24.06 29.49 6.81
N ALA A 20 24.38 28.28 6.34
CA ALA A 20 23.46 27.51 5.51
C ALA A 20 22.18 27.49 6.35
N ARG A 21 21.24 28.37 5.99
CA ARG A 21 19.90 28.33 6.53
C ARG A 21 19.47 26.93 6.17
N ALA A 22 19.34 26.07 7.16
CA ALA A 22 18.62 24.84 6.99
C ALA A 22 17.30 25.24 6.32
N ASP A 23 17.17 24.96 5.02
CA ASP A 23 15.95 25.28 4.28
C ASP A 23 14.82 24.75 5.11
N ASN A 24 13.85 25.60 5.45
CA ASN A 24 12.70 25.21 6.26
C ASN A 24 11.91 24.16 5.43
N PHE A 25 12.29 22.90 5.59
CA PHE A 25 11.55 21.81 4.97
C PHE A 25 10.12 21.78 5.54
N PRO A 26 9.09 21.62 4.68
CA PRO A 26 9.12 21.76 3.23
C PRO A 26 8.96 23.23 2.78
N SER A 27 9.74 23.66 1.79
CA SER A 27 9.64 24.98 1.14
C SER A 27 8.89 24.92 -0.21
N ARG A 28 8.55 23.71 -0.67
CA ARG A 28 7.83 23.41 -1.93
C ARG A 28 6.90 22.21 -1.73
N PRO A 29 6.00 21.92 -2.67
CA PRO A 29 5.11 20.75 -2.57
C PRO A 29 5.86 19.44 -2.37
N VAL A 30 5.32 18.57 -1.51
CA VAL A 30 5.76 17.19 -1.29
C VAL A 30 4.90 16.26 -2.16
N THR A 31 5.50 15.27 -2.80
CA THR A 31 4.80 14.33 -3.68
C THR A 31 4.78 12.94 -3.08
N ILE A 32 3.59 12.35 -2.97
CA ILE A 32 3.40 10.94 -2.62
C ILE A 32 3.24 10.16 -3.92
N ILE A 33 4.19 9.27 -4.23
CA ILE A 33 4.09 8.34 -5.35
C ILE A 33 3.26 7.13 -4.91
N VAL A 34 2.10 6.96 -5.55
CA VAL A 34 1.22 5.80 -5.40
C VAL A 34 1.45 4.85 -6.57
N PRO A 35 1.86 3.59 -6.34
CA PRO A 35 2.30 2.68 -7.41
C PRO A 35 1.14 1.99 -8.16
N PHE A 36 -0.09 2.53 -8.07
CA PHE A 36 -1.31 1.99 -8.70
C PHE A 36 -2.16 3.08 -9.30
N SER A 37 -3.14 2.69 -10.12
CA SER A 37 -4.07 3.62 -10.77
C SER A 37 -4.86 4.47 -9.79
N ALA A 38 -5.19 5.68 -10.22
CA ALA A 38 -6.11 6.55 -9.50
C ALA A 38 -7.49 5.88 -9.28
N GLY A 39 -8.15 6.24 -8.20
CA GLY A 39 -9.45 5.69 -7.80
C GLY A 39 -9.39 4.32 -7.13
N GLY A 40 -8.21 3.70 -7.01
CA GLY A 40 -8.03 2.47 -6.25
C GLY A 40 -7.79 2.74 -4.74
N PRO A 41 -7.70 1.68 -3.93
CA PRO A 41 -7.63 1.79 -2.46
C PRO A 41 -6.38 2.55 -1.97
N SER A 42 -5.23 2.34 -2.60
CA SER A 42 -4.00 3.05 -2.26
C SER A 42 -4.08 4.54 -2.59
N ASP A 43 -4.69 4.90 -3.71
CA ASP A 43 -4.90 6.28 -4.13
C ASP A 43 -5.86 7.00 -3.18
N ALA A 44 -6.98 6.36 -2.83
CA ALA A 44 -7.96 6.90 -1.89
C ALA A 44 -7.32 7.20 -0.52
N MET A 45 -6.59 6.23 0.05
CA MET A 45 -5.90 6.41 1.33
C MET A 45 -4.85 7.52 1.25
N ALA A 46 -4.03 7.54 0.21
CA ALA A 46 -2.99 8.56 0.02
C ALA A 46 -3.60 9.97 -0.07
N ARG A 47 -4.71 10.15 -0.79
CA ARG A 47 -5.38 11.46 -0.91
C ARG A 47 -6.01 11.92 0.39
N ILE A 48 -6.67 11.01 1.14
CA ILE A 48 -7.23 11.33 2.46
C ILE A 48 -6.13 11.84 3.40
N LEU A 49 -4.98 11.15 3.45
CA LEU A 49 -3.85 11.53 4.28
C LEU A 49 -3.18 12.83 3.77
N ALA A 50 -2.98 12.97 2.46
CA ALA A 50 -2.36 14.14 1.84
C ALA A 50 -3.11 15.44 2.20
N GLU A 51 -4.45 15.41 2.18
CA GLU A 51 -5.29 16.58 2.53
C GLU A 51 -5.05 17.05 3.97
N ARG A 52 -4.78 16.16 4.91
CA ARG A 52 -4.50 16.54 6.30
C ARG A 52 -3.02 16.86 6.50
N MET A 53 -2.12 16.10 5.88
CA MET A 53 -0.68 16.34 5.95
C MET A 53 -0.29 17.72 5.40
N LYS A 54 -0.99 18.24 4.37
CA LYS A 54 -0.73 19.59 3.85
C LYS A 54 -0.91 20.67 4.93
N VAL A 55 -1.83 20.48 5.87
CA VAL A 55 -2.06 21.43 6.98
C VAL A 55 -0.90 21.36 7.96
N ALA A 56 -0.48 20.16 8.37
CA ALA A 56 0.62 19.95 9.30
C ALA A 56 1.98 20.42 8.72
N LEU A 57 2.19 20.23 7.42
CA LEU A 57 3.42 20.61 6.74
C LEU A 57 3.46 22.08 6.29
N GLY A 58 2.31 22.76 6.21
CA GLY A 58 2.20 24.10 5.67
C GLY A 58 2.50 24.20 4.17
N GLN A 59 2.49 23.06 3.45
CA GLN A 59 2.78 22.96 2.02
C GLN A 59 1.83 21.95 1.37
N SER A 60 1.58 22.10 0.06
CA SER A 60 0.79 21.15 -0.70
C SER A 60 1.41 19.76 -0.68
N VAL A 61 0.58 18.73 -0.49
CA VAL A 61 0.95 17.33 -0.62
C VAL A 61 0.21 16.76 -1.83
N LEU A 62 0.97 16.42 -2.87
CA LEU A 62 0.44 15.95 -4.15
C LEU A 62 0.46 14.43 -4.19
N VAL A 63 -0.51 13.82 -4.88
CA VAL A 63 -0.54 12.38 -5.12
C VAL A 63 -0.31 12.13 -6.61
N GLU A 64 0.75 11.38 -6.93
CA GLU A 64 1.10 10.98 -8.28
C GLU A 64 0.97 9.46 -8.43
N ASN A 65 0.18 9.01 -9.42
CA ASN A 65 -0.04 7.60 -9.71
C ASN A 65 0.97 7.10 -10.76
N VAL A 66 1.91 6.24 -10.36
CA VAL A 66 2.95 5.65 -11.23
C VAL A 66 2.79 4.14 -11.26
N THR A 67 2.08 3.63 -12.27
CA THR A 67 1.64 2.24 -12.36
C THR A 67 2.62 1.35 -13.13
N GLY A 68 2.52 0.03 -12.94
CA GLY A 68 3.18 -1.00 -13.74
C GLY A 68 3.98 -2.01 -12.91
N ALA A 69 4.14 -3.21 -13.47
CA ALA A 69 4.86 -4.34 -12.87
C ALA A 69 4.51 -4.56 -11.39
N GLY A 70 3.21 -4.74 -11.07
CA GLY A 70 2.73 -4.93 -9.69
C GLY A 70 3.08 -3.79 -8.74
N GLY A 71 3.36 -2.58 -9.26
CA GLY A 71 3.75 -1.39 -8.50
C GLY A 71 5.26 -1.16 -8.40
N SER A 72 6.11 -2.09 -8.88
CA SER A 72 7.56 -1.97 -8.76
C SER A 72 8.14 -0.76 -9.50
N ILE A 73 7.50 -0.32 -10.62
CA ILE A 73 7.91 0.87 -11.36
C ILE A 73 7.75 2.13 -10.50
N GLY A 74 6.62 2.30 -9.83
CA GLY A 74 6.39 3.45 -8.96
C GLY A 74 7.33 3.50 -7.76
N VAL A 75 7.59 2.35 -7.13
CA VAL A 75 8.56 2.26 -6.02
C VAL A 75 9.97 2.59 -6.52
N GLY A 76 10.40 2.02 -7.66
CA GLY A 76 11.71 2.31 -8.26
C GLY A 76 11.90 3.80 -8.57
N ARG A 77 10.85 4.48 -9.05
CA ARG A 77 10.89 5.93 -9.25
C ARG A 77 11.08 6.70 -7.95
N ALA A 78 10.41 6.28 -6.88
CA ALA A 78 10.59 6.90 -5.58
C ALA A 78 12.01 6.69 -5.06
N VAL A 79 12.55 5.46 -5.15
CA VAL A 79 13.94 5.14 -4.75
C VAL A 79 14.97 6.00 -5.47
N GLN A 80 14.77 6.28 -6.77
CA GLN A 80 15.68 7.09 -7.60
C GLN A 80 15.54 8.61 -7.37
N SER A 81 14.59 9.05 -6.56
CA SER A 81 14.39 10.47 -6.25
C SER A 81 15.47 10.98 -5.27
N PRO A 82 15.76 12.28 -5.25
CA PRO A 82 16.67 12.86 -4.26
C PRO A 82 16.23 12.54 -2.82
N PRO A 83 17.18 12.25 -1.90
CA PRO A 83 16.86 11.97 -0.49
C PRO A 83 16.65 13.27 0.32
N ASP A 84 15.77 14.13 -0.16
CA ASP A 84 15.49 15.47 0.39
C ASP A 84 14.10 15.58 1.04
N GLY A 85 13.36 14.46 1.13
CA GLY A 85 12.04 14.37 1.75
C GLY A 85 10.87 14.83 0.87
N TYR A 86 11.10 15.36 -0.33
CA TYR A 86 10.03 15.83 -1.21
C TYR A 86 9.35 14.74 -2.02
N THR A 87 9.89 13.52 -2.00
CA THR A 87 9.27 12.35 -2.61
C THR A 87 9.04 11.27 -1.57
N ILE A 88 7.78 10.88 -1.41
CA ILE A 88 7.34 9.81 -0.51
C ILE A 88 6.90 8.63 -1.37
N SER A 89 7.40 7.42 -1.06
CA SER A 89 6.88 6.17 -1.61
C SER A 89 5.72 5.70 -0.74
N PHE A 90 4.51 5.68 -1.28
CA PHE A 90 3.39 4.96 -0.66
C PHE A 90 3.47 3.50 -1.07
N GLY A 91 3.29 2.59 -0.12
CA GLY A 91 3.29 1.17 -0.44
C GLY A 91 2.58 0.32 0.59
N HIS A 92 2.60 -0.97 0.34
CA HIS A 92 1.99 -2.00 1.17
C HIS A 92 2.75 -3.32 1.03
N LEU A 93 2.32 -4.37 1.73
CA LEU A 93 2.89 -5.72 1.69
C LEU A 93 3.24 -6.19 0.25
N GLY A 94 2.39 -5.96 -0.75
CA GLY A 94 2.68 -6.36 -2.14
C GLY A 94 3.92 -5.66 -2.69
N THR A 95 3.96 -4.33 -2.64
CA THR A 95 5.01 -3.51 -3.29
C THR A 95 6.32 -3.45 -2.51
N HIS A 96 6.27 -3.45 -1.16
CA HIS A 96 7.44 -3.28 -0.29
C HIS A 96 7.91 -4.58 0.40
N VAL A 97 7.26 -5.71 0.09
CA VAL A 97 7.66 -7.04 0.56
C VAL A 97 7.63 -8.05 -0.60
N ALA A 98 6.44 -8.36 -1.15
CA ALA A 98 6.25 -9.45 -2.09
C ALA A 98 7.03 -9.26 -3.40
N ASN A 99 7.08 -8.03 -3.92
CA ASN A 99 7.76 -7.71 -5.19
C ASN A 99 9.24 -8.07 -5.20
N GLY A 100 9.93 -8.04 -4.05
CA GLY A 100 11.32 -8.47 -3.93
C GLY A 100 11.53 -9.98 -4.14
N ALA A 101 10.45 -10.79 -3.97
CA ALA A 101 10.50 -12.23 -4.26
C ALA A 101 9.95 -12.59 -5.66
N VAL A 102 9.23 -11.65 -6.31
CA VAL A 102 8.56 -11.86 -7.60
C VAL A 102 9.35 -11.27 -8.76
N TYR A 103 9.93 -10.08 -8.58
CA TYR A 103 10.64 -9.34 -9.63
C TYR A 103 12.14 -9.29 -9.36
N LYS A 104 12.93 -9.25 -10.45
CA LYS A 104 14.33 -8.83 -10.37
C LYS A 104 14.37 -7.30 -10.31
N LEU A 105 14.24 -6.76 -9.10
CA LEU A 105 14.27 -5.31 -8.88
C LEU A 105 15.66 -4.74 -9.12
N SER A 106 15.74 -3.49 -9.61
CA SER A 106 16.99 -2.71 -9.73
C SER A 106 17.34 -1.96 -8.43
N TYR A 107 16.59 -2.20 -7.36
CA TYR A 107 16.74 -1.57 -6.04
C TYR A 107 16.42 -2.58 -4.93
N ASP A 108 16.90 -2.30 -3.73
CA ASP A 108 16.62 -3.10 -2.53
C ASP A 108 15.53 -2.42 -1.69
N LEU A 109 14.49 -3.18 -1.37
CA LEU A 109 13.31 -2.67 -0.63
C LEU A 109 13.62 -2.23 0.82
N VAL A 110 14.74 -2.68 1.38
CA VAL A 110 15.15 -2.36 2.77
C VAL A 110 16.35 -1.42 2.79
N ALA A 111 17.33 -1.64 1.88
CA ALA A 111 18.56 -0.87 1.87
C ALA A 111 18.42 0.52 1.22
N ASP A 112 17.52 0.67 0.23
CA ASP A 112 17.38 1.90 -0.57
C ASP A 112 16.21 2.80 -0.13
N LEU A 113 15.48 2.38 0.91
CA LEU A 113 14.35 3.13 1.46
C LEU A 113 14.51 3.35 2.97
N GLU A 114 14.04 4.48 3.44
CA GLU A 114 13.94 4.84 4.86
C GLU A 114 12.47 4.83 5.24
N PRO A 115 12.02 4.06 6.26
CA PRO A 115 10.65 4.04 6.71
C PRO A 115 10.25 5.36 7.35
N VAL A 116 9.00 5.79 7.14
CA VAL A 116 8.43 7.02 7.72
C VAL A 116 7.32 6.69 8.71
N VAL A 117 6.29 5.95 8.30
CA VAL A 117 5.14 5.65 9.16
C VAL A 117 4.38 4.42 8.68
N LEU A 118 3.93 3.59 9.62
CA LEU A 118 2.96 2.53 9.37
C LEU A 118 1.57 3.18 9.19
N LEU A 119 0.89 2.78 8.13
CA LEU A 119 -0.45 3.24 7.77
C LEU A 119 -1.50 2.17 8.07
N PRO A 120 -2.81 2.51 7.98
CA PRO A 120 -3.89 1.58 8.20
C PRO A 120 -3.78 0.30 7.37
N SER A 121 -4.19 -0.78 7.98
CA SER A 121 -4.28 -2.10 7.36
C SER A 121 -5.62 -2.24 6.64
N ASN A 122 -5.62 -3.02 5.58
CA ASN A 122 -6.78 -3.26 4.74
C ASN A 122 -7.01 -4.77 4.65
N PRO A 123 -7.94 -5.33 5.43
CA PRO A 123 -8.31 -6.73 5.28
C PRO A 123 -8.78 -7.02 3.85
N MET A 124 -8.49 -8.21 3.35
CA MET A 124 -8.97 -8.60 2.03
C MET A 124 -10.39 -9.13 2.14
N ILE A 125 -11.10 -9.08 1.03
CA ILE A 125 -12.47 -9.59 0.87
C ILE A 125 -12.56 -10.44 -0.39
N VAL A 126 -13.21 -11.59 -0.29
CA VAL A 126 -13.51 -12.42 -1.46
C VAL A 126 -14.82 -11.95 -2.05
N VAL A 127 -14.78 -11.44 -3.28
CA VAL A 127 -15.96 -10.92 -4.00
C VAL A 127 -16.09 -11.54 -5.39
N SER A 128 -17.33 -11.66 -5.87
CA SER A 128 -17.64 -12.07 -7.25
C SER A 128 -18.68 -11.20 -7.92
N LYS A 129 -18.78 -11.27 -9.24
CA LYS A 129 -19.95 -10.76 -9.96
C LYS A 129 -21.23 -11.48 -9.52
N ASN A 130 -22.37 -10.81 -9.59
CA ASN A 130 -23.66 -11.36 -9.14
C ASN A 130 -24.12 -12.59 -9.93
N ALA A 131 -23.64 -12.77 -11.18
CA ALA A 131 -23.97 -13.92 -12.02
C ALA A 131 -23.36 -15.25 -11.51
N VAL A 132 -22.37 -15.22 -10.60
CA VAL A 132 -21.86 -16.42 -9.94
C VAL A 132 -22.98 -17.01 -9.07
N PRO A 133 -23.37 -18.31 -9.23
CA PRO A 133 -24.55 -18.87 -8.56
C PRO A 133 -24.33 -19.12 -7.06
N ALA A 134 -23.08 -19.10 -6.56
CA ALA A 134 -22.73 -19.34 -5.17
C ALA A 134 -23.25 -18.25 -4.24
N LYS A 135 -23.76 -18.65 -3.07
CA LYS A 135 -24.28 -17.75 -2.01
C LYS A 135 -23.43 -17.76 -0.74
N SER A 136 -22.50 -18.72 -0.63
CA SER A 136 -21.56 -18.85 0.49
C SER A 136 -20.13 -19.07 -0.03
N LEU A 137 -19.12 -18.92 0.83
CA LEU A 137 -17.73 -19.18 0.46
C LEU A 137 -17.52 -20.66 0.08
N GLN A 138 -18.17 -21.58 0.78
CA GLN A 138 -18.10 -23.01 0.47
C GLN A 138 -18.71 -23.29 -0.91
N GLU A 139 -19.87 -22.71 -1.22
CA GLU A 139 -20.50 -22.84 -2.53
C GLU A 139 -19.64 -22.21 -3.63
N LEU A 140 -18.97 -21.07 -3.36
CA LEU A 140 -18.02 -20.45 -4.30
C LEU A 140 -16.87 -21.42 -4.60
N VAL A 141 -16.24 -21.98 -3.58
CA VAL A 141 -15.13 -22.95 -3.76
C VAL A 141 -15.61 -24.20 -4.52
N ALA A 142 -16.79 -24.73 -4.22
CA ALA A 142 -17.37 -25.86 -4.94
C ALA A 142 -17.65 -25.52 -6.42
N TRP A 143 -18.22 -24.35 -6.68
CA TRP A 143 -18.46 -23.86 -8.04
C TRP A 143 -17.14 -23.68 -8.82
N LEU A 144 -16.12 -23.08 -8.20
CA LEU A 144 -14.80 -22.90 -8.82
C LEU A 144 -14.16 -24.25 -9.20
N LYS A 145 -14.30 -25.26 -8.33
CA LYS A 145 -13.81 -26.64 -8.60
C LYS A 145 -14.58 -27.36 -9.71
N SER A 146 -15.86 -27.04 -9.89
CA SER A 146 -16.72 -27.69 -10.89
C SER A 146 -16.54 -27.13 -12.30
N LYS A 147 -15.87 -25.98 -12.46
CA LYS A 147 -15.69 -25.34 -13.78
C LYS A 147 -14.73 -26.16 -14.66
N PRO A 148 -15.06 -26.32 -15.94
CA PRO A 148 -14.18 -27.01 -16.91
C PRO A 148 -12.92 -26.19 -17.22
N ALA A 149 -12.99 -24.85 -17.07
CA ALA A 149 -11.87 -23.92 -17.19
C ALA A 149 -11.76 -23.05 -15.94
N PRO A 150 -10.55 -22.61 -15.54
CA PRO A 150 -10.37 -21.73 -14.40
C PRO A 150 -11.18 -20.45 -14.53
N ALA A 151 -11.79 -20.03 -13.43
CA ALA A 151 -12.51 -18.76 -13.36
C ALA A 151 -11.52 -17.58 -13.48
N THR A 152 -11.97 -16.48 -14.11
CA THR A 152 -11.16 -15.28 -14.25
C THR A 152 -11.11 -14.49 -12.94
N ALA A 153 -9.90 -14.14 -12.51
CA ALA A 153 -9.67 -13.34 -11.28
C ALA A 153 -8.90 -12.06 -11.58
N GLY A 154 -9.48 -10.92 -11.28
CA GLY A 154 -8.82 -9.62 -11.45
C GLY A 154 -7.73 -9.38 -10.42
N THR A 155 -6.62 -8.79 -10.85
CA THR A 155 -5.51 -8.40 -9.96
C THR A 155 -4.94 -7.03 -10.33
N ALA A 156 -4.20 -6.41 -9.42
CA ALA A 156 -3.47 -5.17 -9.70
C ALA A 156 -2.10 -5.43 -10.39
N GLY A 157 -1.98 -6.54 -11.11
CA GLY A 157 -0.76 -7.02 -11.76
C GLY A 157 -0.07 -8.14 -10.96
N ALA A 158 0.81 -8.87 -11.62
CA ALA A 158 1.58 -9.95 -10.99
C ALA A 158 2.38 -9.41 -9.78
N GLY A 159 2.46 -10.17 -8.69
CA GLY A 159 3.14 -9.75 -7.45
C GLY A 159 2.40 -8.71 -6.61
N SER A 160 1.31 -8.12 -7.12
CA SER A 160 0.48 -7.21 -6.33
C SER A 160 -0.21 -7.92 -5.15
N GLY A 161 -0.68 -7.14 -4.17
CA GLY A 161 -1.39 -7.70 -3.02
C GLY A 161 -2.58 -8.58 -3.39
N SER A 162 -3.41 -8.18 -4.36
CA SER A 162 -4.54 -8.97 -4.84
C SER A 162 -4.11 -10.25 -5.57
N HIS A 163 -2.98 -10.23 -6.28
CA HIS A 163 -2.44 -11.44 -6.89
C HIS A 163 -1.96 -12.43 -5.82
N ILE A 164 -1.16 -11.96 -4.86
CA ILE A 164 -0.68 -12.82 -3.75
C ILE A 164 -1.87 -13.39 -2.95
N ALA A 165 -2.91 -12.58 -2.72
CA ALA A 165 -4.13 -13.05 -2.06
C ALA A 165 -4.85 -14.15 -2.87
N GLY A 166 -4.94 -13.98 -4.19
CA GLY A 166 -5.48 -15.00 -5.10
C GLY A 166 -4.68 -16.30 -5.05
N VAL A 167 -3.35 -16.23 -5.15
CA VAL A 167 -2.47 -17.41 -5.06
C VAL A 167 -2.60 -18.09 -3.68
N TYR A 168 -2.70 -17.32 -2.61
CA TYR A 168 -2.92 -17.89 -1.29
C TYR A 168 -4.30 -18.56 -1.18
N PHE A 169 -5.34 -17.95 -1.77
CA PHE A 169 -6.67 -18.57 -1.87
C PHE A 169 -6.66 -19.89 -2.66
N GLU A 170 -5.93 -19.96 -3.81
CA GLU A 170 -5.71 -21.20 -4.55
C GLU A 170 -5.06 -22.28 -3.66
N ASN A 171 -4.01 -21.92 -2.92
CA ASN A 171 -3.25 -22.86 -2.10
C ASN A 171 -4.09 -23.47 -0.97
N VAL A 172 -4.93 -22.66 -0.31
CA VAL A 172 -5.75 -23.15 0.82
C VAL A 172 -7.01 -23.87 0.37
N THR A 173 -7.50 -23.63 -0.86
CA THR A 173 -8.73 -24.23 -1.37
C THR A 173 -8.52 -25.34 -2.40
N GLY A 174 -7.32 -25.42 -2.99
CA GLY A 174 -7.00 -26.35 -4.08
C GLY A 174 -7.67 -26.02 -5.41
N ILE A 175 -8.23 -24.80 -5.59
CA ILE A 175 -8.77 -24.32 -6.86
C ILE A 175 -7.64 -23.84 -7.78
N LYS A 176 -8.02 -23.49 -9.04
CA LYS A 176 -7.17 -22.75 -9.98
C LYS A 176 -7.91 -21.54 -10.51
N LEU A 177 -7.19 -20.43 -10.69
CA LEU A 177 -7.70 -19.18 -11.22
C LEU A 177 -6.91 -18.77 -12.48
N GLN A 178 -7.59 -18.09 -13.38
CA GLN A 178 -6.98 -17.41 -14.51
C GLN A 178 -6.87 -15.92 -14.16
N TYR A 179 -5.67 -15.46 -13.88
CA TYR A 179 -5.45 -14.08 -13.50
C TYR A 179 -5.53 -13.13 -14.69
N VAL A 180 -6.27 -12.03 -14.50
CA VAL A 180 -6.38 -10.90 -15.43
C VAL A 180 -5.70 -9.70 -14.77
N PRO A 181 -4.52 -9.27 -15.27
CA PRO A 181 -3.77 -8.18 -14.66
C PRO A 181 -4.30 -6.80 -15.09
N TYR A 182 -4.48 -5.92 -14.12
CA TYR A 182 -4.84 -4.51 -14.29
C TYR A 182 -3.74 -3.60 -13.69
N ARG A 183 -3.82 -2.31 -13.96
CA ARG A 183 -2.89 -1.30 -13.35
C ARG A 183 -3.26 -0.91 -11.92
N GLY A 184 -4.22 -1.62 -11.30
CA GLY A 184 -4.77 -1.42 -9.96
C GLY A 184 -6.06 -2.19 -9.79
N THR A 185 -6.55 -2.38 -8.56
CA THR A 185 -7.83 -3.09 -8.32
C THR A 185 -9.06 -2.24 -8.62
N GLY A 186 -8.94 -0.91 -8.71
CA GLY A 186 -10.05 -0.04 -9.14
C GLY A 186 -10.59 -0.41 -10.53
N PRO A 187 -9.77 -0.42 -11.61
CA PRO A 187 -10.19 -0.90 -12.93
C PRO A 187 -10.69 -2.35 -12.93
N ALA A 188 -10.05 -3.24 -12.15
CA ALA A 188 -10.51 -4.63 -12.01
C ALA A 188 -11.93 -4.72 -11.42
N LEU A 189 -12.22 -3.89 -10.41
CA LEU A 189 -13.55 -3.80 -9.80
C LEU A 189 -14.61 -3.33 -10.79
N ASN A 190 -14.29 -2.36 -11.66
CA ASN A 190 -15.20 -1.92 -12.72
C ASN A 190 -15.57 -3.08 -13.66
N ASP A 191 -14.57 -3.89 -14.06
CA ASP A 191 -14.79 -5.06 -14.90
C ASP A 191 -15.53 -6.18 -14.17
N LEU A 192 -15.35 -6.33 -12.85
CA LEU A 192 -16.14 -7.25 -12.03
C LEU A 192 -17.62 -6.84 -12.01
N VAL A 193 -17.91 -5.57 -11.77
CA VAL A 193 -19.28 -5.02 -11.79
C VAL A 193 -19.92 -5.17 -13.17
N ALA A 194 -19.15 -4.94 -14.24
CA ALA A 194 -19.58 -5.15 -15.63
C ALA A 194 -19.70 -6.64 -16.02
N GLY A 195 -19.30 -7.58 -15.16
CA GLY A 195 -19.38 -9.01 -15.40
C GLY A 195 -18.31 -9.57 -16.33
N GLN A 196 -17.24 -8.81 -16.65
CA GLN A 196 -16.15 -9.21 -17.55
C GLN A 196 -15.20 -10.22 -16.89
N ILE A 197 -15.05 -10.18 -15.58
CA ILE A 197 -14.29 -11.15 -14.77
C ILE A 197 -15.20 -11.77 -13.74
N ASP A 198 -14.80 -12.94 -13.19
CA ASP A 198 -15.64 -13.72 -12.28
C ASP A 198 -15.51 -13.29 -10.82
N LEU A 199 -14.28 -13.03 -10.35
CA LEU A 199 -14.01 -12.73 -8.95
C LEU A 199 -12.76 -11.86 -8.76
N ILE A 200 -12.62 -11.33 -7.54
CA ILE A 200 -11.40 -10.69 -7.04
C ILE A 200 -11.23 -11.08 -5.56
N VAL A 201 -10.01 -11.41 -5.13
CA VAL A 201 -9.63 -11.29 -3.72
C VAL A 201 -9.09 -9.88 -3.54
N ASP A 202 -9.95 -8.99 -3.10
CA ASP A 202 -9.74 -7.54 -3.15
C ASP A 202 -9.46 -6.94 -1.76
N GLN A 203 -9.05 -5.70 -1.72
CA GLN A 203 -9.04 -4.90 -0.50
C GLN A 203 -10.48 -4.47 -0.14
N THR A 204 -10.87 -4.62 1.12
CA THR A 204 -12.21 -4.24 1.58
C THR A 204 -12.55 -2.81 1.20
N SER A 205 -11.60 -1.87 1.34
CA SER A 205 -11.82 -0.45 1.02
C SER A 205 -12.15 -0.17 -0.45
N ASN A 206 -11.78 -1.06 -1.36
CA ASN A 206 -12.13 -0.95 -2.78
C ASN A 206 -13.55 -1.46 -3.05
N SER A 207 -13.89 -2.63 -2.51
CA SER A 207 -15.11 -3.36 -2.86
C SER A 207 -16.32 -3.03 -1.99
N ILE A 208 -16.14 -2.50 -0.77
CA ILE A 208 -17.21 -2.42 0.24
C ILE A 208 -18.42 -1.60 -0.23
N ASN A 209 -18.19 -0.51 -0.98
CA ASN A 209 -19.28 0.32 -1.47
C ASN A 209 -20.11 -0.40 -2.55
N GLN A 210 -19.49 -1.20 -3.41
CA GLN A 210 -20.18 -2.01 -4.42
C GLN A 210 -20.95 -3.18 -3.79
N VAL A 211 -20.39 -3.77 -2.72
CA VAL A 211 -21.08 -4.78 -1.92
C VAL A 211 -22.33 -4.20 -1.25
N ARG A 212 -22.22 -3.03 -0.61
CA ARG A 212 -23.36 -2.31 -0.01
C ARG A 212 -24.43 -1.92 -1.03
N ALA A 213 -24.00 -1.55 -2.24
CA ALA A 213 -24.91 -1.24 -3.35
C ALA A 213 -25.53 -2.50 -4.00
N GLY A 214 -25.09 -3.70 -3.62
CA GLY A 214 -25.58 -4.98 -4.17
C GLY A 214 -25.16 -5.23 -5.61
N THR A 215 -24.18 -4.49 -6.15
CA THR A 215 -23.69 -4.65 -7.53
C THR A 215 -22.72 -5.81 -7.70
N ILE A 216 -22.10 -6.25 -6.60
CA ILE A 216 -21.26 -7.46 -6.50
C ILE A 216 -21.61 -8.23 -5.22
N ARG A 217 -21.18 -9.48 -5.15
CA ARG A 217 -21.40 -10.33 -3.97
C ARG A 217 -20.13 -10.52 -3.18
N ALA A 218 -20.20 -10.33 -1.85
CA ALA A 218 -19.13 -10.68 -0.92
C ALA A 218 -19.39 -12.04 -0.29
N TYR A 219 -18.31 -12.77 0.05
CA TYR A 219 -18.35 -14.09 0.67
C TYR A 219 -17.70 -14.12 2.04
N ALA A 220 -16.55 -13.49 2.20
CA ALA A 220 -15.84 -13.45 3.48
C ALA A 220 -14.77 -12.37 3.51
N ILE A 221 -14.45 -11.91 4.73
CA ILE A 221 -13.30 -11.08 5.06
C ILE A 221 -12.15 -11.99 5.50
N THR A 222 -10.94 -11.76 4.99
CA THR A 222 -9.75 -12.56 5.28
C THR A 222 -9.04 -12.12 6.55
N ASP A 223 -9.80 -11.95 7.62
CA ASP A 223 -9.28 -11.57 8.94
C ASP A 223 -9.93 -12.44 10.02
N SER A 224 -9.36 -12.44 11.22
CA SER A 224 -9.89 -13.12 12.40
C SER A 224 -11.13 -12.41 12.99
N LYS A 225 -11.39 -11.17 12.54
CA LYS A 225 -12.51 -10.35 12.99
C LYS A 225 -13.29 -9.81 11.81
N ARG A 226 -14.58 -9.59 11.98
CA ARG A 226 -15.39 -8.86 11.02
C ARG A 226 -14.98 -7.40 11.01
N VAL A 227 -14.97 -6.76 9.84
CA VAL A 227 -14.74 -5.30 9.76
C VAL A 227 -15.97 -4.54 10.26
N VAL A 228 -15.73 -3.51 11.05
CA VAL A 228 -16.80 -2.71 11.68
C VAL A 228 -17.73 -2.09 10.63
N SER A 229 -17.18 -1.70 9.48
CA SER A 229 -17.95 -1.12 8.38
C SER A 229 -18.81 -2.13 7.62
N ALA A 230 -18.67 -3.44 7.83
CA ALA A 230 -19.42 -4.50 7.16
C ALA A 230 -19.67 -5.69 8.12
N PRO A 231 -20.41 -5.49 9.21
CA PRO A 231 -20.60 -6.51 10.26
C PRO A 231 -21.38 -7.74 9.77
N ASP A 232 -22.11 -7.62 8.67
CA ASP A 232 -22.88 -8.71 8.07
C ASP A 232 -22.03 -9.67 7.22
N ILE A 233 -20.79 -9.27 6.84
CA ILE A 233 -19.90 -10.12 6.07
C ILE A 233 -19.11 -11.00 7.05
N PRO A 234 -19.18 -12.34 6.93
CA PRO A 234 -18.46 -13.24 7.83
C PRO A 234 -16.96 -13.17 7.62
N THR A 235 -16.18 -13.56 8.62
CA THR A 235 -14.76 -13.88 8.45
C THR A 235 -14.61 -15.17 7.66
N THR A 236 -13.41 -15.43 7.13
CA THR A 236 -13.12 -16.70 6.45
C THR A 236 -13.28 -17.90 7.37
N ASP A 237 -12.99 -17.77 8.67
CA ASP A 237 -13.23 -18.83 9.66
C ASP A 237 -14.72 -19.13 9.87
N GLU A 238 -15.54 -18.10 10.04
CA GLU A 238 -16.99 -18.21 10.14
C GLU A 238 -17.60 -18.79 8.85
N ALA A 239 -16.98 -18.47 7.70
CA ALA A 239 -17.35 -18.99 6.40
C ALA A 239 -16.74 -20.38 6.08
N GLY A 240 -16.12 -21.05 7.05
CA GLY A 240 -15.62 -22.42 6.94
C GLY A 240 -14.27 -22.59 6.27
N LEU A 241 -13.54 -21.52 5.99
CA LEU A 241 -12.18 -21.56 5.45
C LEU A 241 -11.18 -21.03 6.49
N LYS A 242 -10.89 -21.89 7.47
CA LYS A 242 -10.02 -21.56 8.60
C LYS A 242 -8.58 -21.29 8.16
N GLY A 243 -7.96 -20.29 8.79
CA GLY A 243 -6.54 -19.98 8.59
C GLY A 243 -6.21 -19.22 7.32
N PHE A 244 -7.20 -18.81 6.53
CA PHE A 244 -6.98 -17.92 5.40
C PHE A 244 -7.01 -16.47 5.86
N TYR A 245 -5.89 -16.00 6.42
CA TYR A 245 -5.74 -14.63 6.90
C TYR A 245 -4.77 -13.86 6.03
N MET A 246 -5.25 -12.78 5.45
CA MET A 246 -4.42 -11.87 4.67
C MET A 246 -4.93 -10.45 4.82
N THR A 247 -4.12 -9.60 5.43
CA THR A 247 -4.37 -8.17 5.58
C THR A 247 -3.23 -7.39 4.94
N LEU A 248 -3.55 -6.48 4.05
CA LEU A 248 -2.55 -5.60 3.46
C LEU A 248 -2.32 -4.41 4.40
N TRP A 249 -1.24 -4.45 5.16
CA TRP A 249 -0.75 -3.27 5.86
C TRP A 249 -0.06 -2.33 4.86
N SER A 250 -0.17 -1.03 5.09
CA SER A 250 0.42 0.01 4.25
C SER A 250 1.45 0.83 5.02
N GLY A 251 2.25 1.60 4.32
CA GLY A 251 3.23 2.50 4.92
C GLY A 251 3.69 3.58 3.95
N MET A 252 4.46 4.51 4.50
CA MET A 252 5.19 5.52 3.75
C MET A 252 6.68 5.37 3.97
N TRP A 253 7.46 5.53 2.91
CA TRP A 253 8.91 5.51 2.91
C TRP A 253 9.44 6.72 2.14
N VAL A 254 10.68 7.05 2.37
CA VAL A 254 11.46 8.02 1.57
C VAL A 254 12.74 7.38 1.08
N PRO A 255 13.43 7.96 0.06
CA PRO A 255 14.73 7.47 -0.38
C PRO A 255 15.73 7.40 0.76
N LYS A 256 16.59 6.38 0.74
CA LYS A 256 17.66 6.18 1.73
C LYS A 256 18.57 7.40 1.76
N GLY A 257 18.96 7.81 2.98
CA GLY A 257 19.80 8.99 3.20
C GLY A 257 19.02 10.30 3.41
N THR A 258 17.67 10.26 3.38
CA THR A 258 16.85 11.40 3.79
C THR A 258 17.20 11.81 5.23
N PRO A 259 17.47 13.09 5.53
CA PRO A 259 17.82 13.56 6.87
C PRO A 259 16.79 13.14 7.92
N LYS A 260 17.28 12.75 9.10
CA LYS A 260 16.42 12.22 10.17
C LYS A 260 15.37 13.23 10.69
N ASP A 261 15.70 14.49 10.72
CA ASP A 261 14.79 15.58 11.09
C ASP A 261 13.65 15.75 10.07
N ILE A 262 13.94 15.54 8.78
CA ILE A 262 12.93 15.52 7.71
C ILE A 262 12.03 14.29 7.84
N VAL A 263 12.61 13.11 8.08
CA VAL A 263 11.82 11.87 8.33
C VAL A 263 10.91 12.07 9.55
N ALA A 264 11.44 12.63 10.64
CA ALA A 264 10.66 12.92 11.84
C ALA A 264 9.51 13.90 11.57
N LYS A 265 9.73 14.93 10.75
CA LYS A 265 8.69 15.90 10.37
C LYS A 265 7.61 15.29 9.51
N LEU A 266 7.98 14.46 8.54
CA LEU A 266 7.03 13.71 7.72
C LEU A 266 6.23 12.69 8.55
N ASN A 267 6.89 11.98 9.47
CA ASN A 267 6.23 11.09 10.42
C ASN A 267 5.21 11.84 11.27
N ALA A 268 5.61 12.97 11.91
CA ALA A 268 4.72 13.76 12.73
C ALA A 268 3.47 14.24 11.96
N ALA A 269 3.65 14.70 10.71
CA ALA A 269 2.53 15.13 9.86
C ALA A 269 1.58 13.97 9.51
N ALA A 270 2.12 12.79 9.23
CA ALA A 270 1.31 11.59 8.95
C ALA A 270 0.59 11.07 10.21
N VAL A 271 1.26 11.09 11.37
CA VAL A 271 0.66 10.71 12.67
C VAL A 271 -0.46 11.69 13.04
N GLU A 272 -0.28 12.99 12.84
CA GLU A 272 -1.33 13.98 13.04
C GLU A 272 -2.53 13.70 12.13
N ALA A 273 -2.29 13.37 10.86
CA ALA A 273 -3.35 13.00 9.93
C ALA A 273 -4.10 11.74 10.38
N LEU A 274 -3.39 10.70 10.84
CA LEU A 274 -3.97 9.46 11.34
C LEU A 274 -4.76 9.65 12.65
N ASN A 275 -4.45 10.66 13.44
CA ASN A 275 -5.12 10.98 14.70
C ASN A 275 -6.29 11.96 14.51
N ASP A 276 -6.45 12.57 13.34
CA ASP A 276 -7.59 13.43 13.04
C ASP A 276 -8.90 12.61 13.05
N PRO A 277 -9.91 12.97 13.85
CA PRO A 277 -11.15 12.19 13.97
C PRO A 277 -11.91 12.03 12.66
N ALA A 278 -11.87 13.05 11.76
CA ALA A 278 -12.56 12.99 10.48
C ALA A 278 -11.84 12.03 9.52
N VAL A 279 -10.51 12.07 9.49
CA VAL A 279 -9.67 11.13 8.73
C VAL A 279 -9.90 9.70 9.22
N ARG A 280 -9.83 9.46 10.53
CA ARG A 280 -10.10 8.13 11.11
C ARG A 280 -11.45 7.60 10.68
N LYS A 281 -12.51 8.41 10.83
CA LYS A 281 -13.86 8.02 10.44
C LYS A 281 -13.98 7.68 8.94
N GLN A 282 -13.31 8.46 8.07
CA GLN A 282 -13.29 8.17 6.64
C GLN A 282 -12.62 6.83 6.34
N LEU A 283 -11.46 6.56 6.93
CA LEU A 283 -10.70 5.34 6.73
C LEU A 283 -11.44 4.11 7.30
N GLU A 284 -12.00 4.22 8.50
CA GLU A 284 -12.80 3.16 9.14
C GLU A 284 -14.07 2.83 8.35
N ASN A 285 -14.76 3.83 7.79
CA ASN A 285 -15.91 3.63 6.91
C ASN A 285 -15.59 2.86 5.63
N LEU A 286 -14.33 2.94 5.17
CA LEU A 286 -13.82 2.15 4.06
C LEU A 286 -13.37 0.74 4.48
N GLY A 287 -13.50 0.38 5.76
CA GLY A 287 -13.08 -0.93 6.27
C GLY A 287 -11.60 -1.06 6.58
N LEU A 288 -10.91 0.07 6.72
CA LEU A 288 -9.51 0.10 7.11
C LEU A 288 -9.35 0.02 8.63
N GLU A 289 -8.34 -0.69 9.09
CA GLU A 289 -7.99 -0.83 10.50
C GLU A 289 -6.81 0.06 10.85
N MET A 290 -7.00 0.91 11.85
CA MET A 290 -5.98 1.85 12.29
C MET A 290 -4.84 1.12 13.00
N PRO A 291 -3.56 1.46 12.74
CA PRO A 291 -2.45 0.89 13.48
C PRO A 291 -2.47 1.35 14.95
N PRO A 292 -1.98 0.51 15.87
CA PRO A 292 -1.76 0.91 17.26
C PRO A 292 -0.82 2.12 17.36
N GLN A 293 -1.03 2.99 18.34
CA GLN A 293 -0.26 4.23 18.51
C GLN A 293 1.25 3.99 18.72
N ASP A 294 1.61 2.91 19.39
CA ASP A 294 2.99 2.48 19.63
C ASP A 294 3.69 1.95 18.37
N GLN A 295 2.97 1.73 17.28
CA GLN A 295 3.50 1.27 15.99
C GLN A 295 3.65 2.39 14.94
N LEU A 296 3.40 3.64 15.28
CA LEU A 296 3.47 4.76 14.34
C LEU A 296 4.90 5.32 14.14
N ALA A 297 5.87 4.87 14.93
CA ALA A 297 7.27 5.24 14.75
C ALA A 297 7.88 4.61 13.48
N PRO A 298 8.82 5.30 12.80
CA PRO A 298 9.50 4.76 11.61
C PRO A 298 10.11 3.38 11.83
N GLU A 299 10.70 3.15 13.00
CA GLU A 299 11.35 1.88 13.36
C GLU A 299 10.37 0.70 13.38
N ALA A 300 9.13 0.95 13.80
CA ALA A 300 8.09 -0.08 13.83
C ALA A 300 7.72 -0.54 12.40
N LEU A 301 7.60 0.40 11.44
CA LEU A 301 7.40 0.07 10.03
C LEU A 301 8.58 -0.73 9.48
N GLY A 302 9.82 -0.32 9.76
CA GLY A 302 11.03 -1.03 9.31
C GLY A 302 11.13 -2.44 9.88
N ALA A 303 10.82 -2.62 11.16
CA ALA A 303 10.79 -3.93 11.82
C ALA A 303 9.71 -4.83 11.22
N ARG A 304 8.49 -4.30 11.01
CA ARG A 304 7.39 -5.02 10.37
C ARG A 304 7.76 -5.46 8.97
N GLN A 305 8.31 -4.58 8.14
CA GLN A 305 8.72 -4.92 6.77
C GLN A 305 9.69 -6.10 6.73
N LYS A 306 10.73 -6.08 7.57
CA LYS A 306 11.71 -7.17 7.66
C LYS A 306 11.09 -8.50 8.11
N ALA A 307 10.21 -8.47 9.11
CA ALA A 307 9.49 -9.64 9.58
C ALA A 307 8.57 -10.24 8.50
N GLU A 308 7.88 -9.38 7.76
CA GLU A 308 7.01 -9.80 6.66
C GLU A 308 7.81 -10.34 5.46
N ILE A 309 8.98 -9.79 5.15
CA ILE A 309 9.91 -10.36 4.15
C ILE A 309 10.28 -11.80 4.55
N ALA A 310 10.70 -12.00 5.79
CA ALA A 310 11.10 -13.32 6.28
C ALA A 310 9.94 -14.34 6.23
N LYS A 311 8.70 -13.89 6.47
CA LYS A 311 7.49 -14.71 6.42
C LYS A 311 7.07 -15.05 4.99
N TRP A 312 6.98 -14.04 4.11
CA TRP A 312 6.33 -14.21 2.80
C TRP A 312 7.24 -14.73 1.70
N TRP A 313 8.52 -14.37 1.69
CA TRP A 313 9.41 -14.78 0.59
C TRP A 313 9.52 -16.28 0.38
N PRO A 314 9.65 -17.14 1.43
CA PRO A 314 9.65 -18.58 1.22
C PRO A 314 8.39 -19.09 0.53
N MET A 315 7.21 -18.60 0.93
CA MET A 315 5.93 -19.00 0.35
C MET A 315 5.75 -18.52 -1.09
N ILE A 316 6.11 -17.26 -1.37
CA ILE A 316 6.01 -16.67 -2.71
C ILE A 316 6.96 -17.39 -3.69
N LYS A 317 8.20 -17.68 -3.27
CA LYS A 317 9.17 -18.42 -4.08
C LYS A 317 8.71 -19.86 -4.35
N ALA A 318 8.12 -20.55 -3.36
CA ALA A 318 7.56 -21.87 -3.52
C ALA A 318 6.36 -21.90 -4.48
N ALA A 319 5.57 -20.82 -4.51
CA ALA A 319 4.45 -20.67 -5.47
C ALA A 319 4.90 -20.43 -6.91
N ASN A 320 6.21 -20.20 -7.15
CA ASN A 320 6.82 -20.01 -8.48
C ASN A 320 6.05 -19.02 -9.37
N ILE A 321 5.71 -17.85 -8.80
CA ILE A 321 4.98 -16.81 -9.51
C ILE A 321 5.88 -16.30 -10.65
N LYS A 322 5.43 -16.52 -11.89
CA LYS A 322 6.11 -16.02 -13.08
C LYS A 322 5.59 -14.63 -13.41
N VAL A 323 6.51 -13.74 -13.72
CA VAL A 323 6.24 -12.42 -14.30
C VAL A 323 6.86 -12.43 -15.70
N ASP A 324 6.01 -12.27 -16.70
CA ASP A 324 6.43 -12.16 -18.10
C ASP A 324 6.95 -10.73 -18.39
#